data_4f04010eeb02b5d82e49e1db8c01ea8b
#
_entry.id   4f04010eeb02b5d82e49e1db8c01ea8b
#
_cell.length_a   1.000
_cell.length_b   1.000
_cell.length_c   1.000
_cell.angle_alpha   90.00
_cell.angle_beta   90.00
_cell.angle_gamma   90.00
#
_symmetry.space_group_name_H-M   'P 1'
#
loop_
_entity.id
_entity.type
_entity.pdbx_description
1 polymer ?
#
loop_
_entity_poly.entity_id
_entity_poly.type
_entity_poly.pdbx_seq_one_letter_code
_entity_poly.pdbx_strand_id
1 'polypeptide(L)'
;MSIWNDIWELFFPRYCVVCSRRLLRGEAHLCLSCLNKMPRTGMHLQVDNAMEKNLWGKFTLGKATAFLHYAKDNDVQKILYALKYYGDSDLGIFLGRLMATELQPSGFFQGIDYIVPVPLHERKKRKRGYNQSEMLASGLAGVTGIPVFKHLIVRDQYTETQTRKGRFERWMNVQDV
;
A
#
# COMPACT_ATOMS: atom_id res chain seq x y z
N MET A 1 -26.32 -11.39 14.43
CA MET A 1 -25.80 -10.01 14.47
C MET A 1 -25.80 -9.61 15.94
N SER A 2 -24.65 -9.31 16.51
CA SER A 2 -24.51 -9.19 17.97
C SER A 2 -24.70 -7.74 18.39
N ILE A 3 -25.69 -7.49 19.23
CA ILE A 3 -25.93 -6.22 19.95
C ILE A 3 -24.65 -5.73 20.66
N TRP A 4 -23.78 -6.65 21.04
CA TRP A 4 -22.49 -6.36 21.65
C TRP A 4 -21.55 -5.54 20.73
N ASN A 5 -21.57 -5.75 19.41
CA ASN A 5 -20.79 -4.96 18.47
C ASN A 5 -21.30 -3.52 18.37
N ASP A 6 -22.60 -3.33 18.44
CA ASP A 6 -23.22 -1.98 18.36
C ASP A 6 -22.92 -1.18 19.65
N ILE A 7 -22.91 -1.85 20.80
CA ILE A 7 -22.51 -1.26 22.09
C ILE A 7 -21.01 -0.93 22.07
N TRP A 8 -20.16 -1.83 21.55
CA TRP A 8 -18.73 -1.60 21.47
C TRP A 8 -18.38 -0.43 20.55
N GLU A 9 -19.05 -0.31 19.39
CA GLU A 9 -18.89 0.82 18.46
C GLU A 9 -19.38 2.17 19.03
N LEU A 10 -20.21 2.15 20.06
CA LEU A 10 -20.61 3.39 20.74
C LEU A 10 -19.47 3.95 21.61
N PHE A 11 -18.72 3.07 22.28
CA PHE A 11 -17.59 3.46 23.13
C PHE A 11 -16.27 3.62 22.36
N PHE A 12 -16.10 2.87 21.27
CA PHE A 12 -14.89 2.86 20.43
C PHE A 12 -15.24 3.10 18.96
N PRO A 13 -15.70 4.30 18.62
CA PRO A 13 -16.09 4.62 17.24
C PRO A 13 -14.87 4.60 16.33
N ARG A 14 -15.03 3.99 15.16
CA ARG A 14 -14.02 3.99 14.11
C ARG A 14 -14.17 5.25 13.26
N TYR A 15 -13.02 5.83 12.88
CA TYR A 15 -12.97 7.06 12.10
C TYR A 15 -12.25 6.84 10.76
N CYS A 16 -12.69 7.57 9.73
CA CYS A 16 -12.06 7.59 8.44
C CYS A 16 -10.65 8.20 8.54
N VAL A 17 -9.64 7.50 8.05
CA VAL A 17 -8.22 7.92 8.08
C VAL A 17 -8.00 9.25 7.35
N VAL A 18 -8.84 9.58 6.37
CA VAL A 18 -8.70 10.78 5.54
C VAL A 18 -9.44 11.98 6.11
N CYS A 19 -10.74 11.85 6.39
CA CYS A 19 -11.60 12.98 6.76
C CYS A 19 -12.05 12.98 8.22
N SER A 20 -11.60 12.00 9.01
CA SER A 20 -11.94 11.84 10.43
C SER A 20 -13.44 11.73 10.72
N ARG A 21 -14.30 11.49 9.71
CA ARG A 21 -15.71 11.21 9.90
C ARG A 21 -15.87 9.83 10.54
N ARG A 22 -16.81 9.67 11.45
CA ARG A 22 -17.19 8.35 11.98
C ARG A 22 -17.58 7.43 10.82
N LEU A 23 -17.01 6.24 10.81
CA LEU A 23 -17.31 5.22 9.81
C LEU A 23 -18.70 4.62 10.06
N LEU A 24 -19.42 4.39 8.98
CA LEU A 24 -20.70 3.72 9.00
C LEU A 24 -20.49 2.20 8.98
N ARG A 25 -21.56 1.47 9.23
CA ARG A 25 -21.56 0.01 9.14
C ARG A 25 -21.19 -0.43 7.73
N GLY A 26 -20.22 -1.33 7.63
CA GLY A 26 -19.67 -1.79 6.34
C GLY A 26 -18.53 -0.93 5.79
N GLU A 27 -18.29 0.27 6.34
CA GLU A 27 -17.06 1.02 6.07
C GLU A 27 -15.93 0.51 6.97
N ALA A 28 -14.72 0.38 6.40
CA ALA A 28 -13.52 -0.01 7.15
C ALA A 28 -12.64 1.22 7.42
N HIS A 29 -11.41 1.27 7.01
CA HIS A 29 -10.48 2.38 7.27
C HIS A 29 -10.84 3.70 6.57
N LEU A 30 -11.60 3.64 5.49
CA LEU A 30 -12.04 4.80 4.70
C LEU A 30 -13.56 4.82 4.59
N CYS A 31 -14.14 6.02 4.64
CA CYS A 31 -15.55 6.18 4.32
C CYS A 31 -15.76 6.12 2.79
N LEU A 32 -16.95 5.75 2.36
CA LEU A 32 -17.30 5.60 0.94
C LEU A 32 -17.00 6.86 0.11
N SER A 33 -17.26 8.04 0.66
CA SER A 33 -16.93 9.30 -0.01
C SER A 33 -15.44 9.47 -0.28
N CYS A 34 -14.57 9.20 0.73
CA CYS A 34 -13.12 9.27 0.55
C CYS A 34 -12.60 8.17 -0.36
N LEU A 35 -13.17 6.96 -0.27
CA LEU A 35 -12.83 5.84 -1.14
C LEU A 35 -13.10 6.16 -2.63
N ASN A 36 -14.26 6.77 -2.92
CA ASN A 36 -14.63 7.15 -4.29
C ASN A 36 -13.79 8.31 -4.84
N LYS A 37 -13.32 9.21 -3.96
CA LYS A 37 -12.50 10.36 -4.35
C LYS A 37 -11.00 10.03 -4.44
N MET A 38 -10.58 8.80 -4.16
CA MET A 38 -9.16 8.44 -4.24
C MET A 38 -8.64 8.65 -5.67
N PRO A 39 -7.51 9.36 -5.84
CA PRO A 39 -6.95 9.68 -7.16
C PRO A 39 -6.26 8.45 -7.78
N ARG A 40 -7.04 7.56 -8.36
CA ARG A 40 -6.56 6.38 -9.06
C ARG A 40 -5.86 6.75 -10.35
N THR A 41 -4.79 6.04 -10.68
CA THR A 41 -4.01 6.34 -11.89
C THR A 41 -4.60 5.71 -13.15
N GLY A 42 -5.24 4.55 -13.02
CA GLY A 42 -5.68 3.74 -14.16
C GLY A 42 -4.54 3.21 -15.05
N MET A 43 -3.28 3.30 -14.62
CA MET A 43 -2.11 2.91 -15.43
C MET A 43 -2.12 1.43 -15.82
N HIS A 44 -2.71 0.56 -14.99
CA HIS A 44 -2.83 -0.88 -15.28
C HIS A 44 -3.68 -1.19 -16.52
N LEU A 45 -4.47 -0.22 -17.00
CA LEU A 45 -5.28 -0.33 -18.21
C LEU A 45 -4.55 0.16 -19.47
N GLN A 46 -3.35 0.71 -19.31
CA GLN A 46 -2.57 1.33 -20.39
C GLN A 46 -1.31 0.51 -20.67
N VAL A 47 -1.10 0.17 -21.91
CA VAL A 47 0.16 -0.39 -22.39
C VAL A 47 1.18 0.75 -22.48
N ASP A 48 2.43 0.47 -22.17
CA ASP A 48 3.52 1.46 -22.18
C ASP A 48 3.20 2.70 -21.33
N ASN A 49 2.63 2.46 -20.16
CA ASN A 49 2.27 3.53 -19.24
C ASN A 49 3.50 4.27 -18.68
N ALA A 50 3.26 5.41 -18.01
CA ALA A 50 4.34 6.27 -17.51
C ALA A 50 5.25 5.56 -16.48
N MET A 51 4.73 4.57 -15.73
CA MET A 51 5.53 3.80 -14.79
C MET A 51 6.48 2.84 -15.51
N GLU A 52 5.99 2.15 -16.53
CA GLU A 52 6.80 1.26 -17.37
C GLU A 52 7.91 2.03 -18.07
N LYS A 53 7.59 3.16 -18.71
CA LYS A 53 8.57 4.04 -19.37
C LYS A 53 9.68 4.52 -18.43
N ASN A 54 9.36 4.81 -17.18
CA ASN A 54 10.34 5.21 -16.17
C ASN A 54 11.33 4.09 -15.78
N LEU A 55 10.95 2.83 -16.03
CA LEU A 55 11.75 1.65 -15.69
C LEU A 55 12.48 1.04 -16.90
N TRP A 56 12.14 1.47 -18.13
CA TRP A 56 12.79 0.98 -19.33
C TRP A 56 14.30 1.20 -19.31
N GLY A 57 15.02 0.20 -19.78
CA GLY A 57 16.49 0.18 -19.79
C GLY A 57 17.15 -0.04 -18.43
N LYS A 58 16.36 -0.08 -17.34
CA LYS A 58 16.88 -0.35 -15.98
C LYS A 58 16.63 -1.80 -15.56
N PHE A 59 15.49 -2.34 -15.94
CA PHE A 59 15.06 -3.69 -15.58
C PHE A 59 14.31 -4.33 -16.76
N THR A 60 14.42 -5.66 -16.88
CA THR A 60 13.50 -6.43 -17.72
C THR A 60 12.24 -6.64 -16.89
N LEU A 61 11.13 -6.06 -17.30
CA LEU A 61 9.86 -6.16 -16.62
C LEU A 61 8.72 -6.47 -17.61
N GLY A 62 7.74 -7.23 -17.16
CA GLY A 62 6.56 -7.52 -17.94
C GLY A 62 5.54 -6.38 -17.88
N LYS A 63 5.21 -5.92 -16.69
CA LYS A 63 4.24 -4.84 -16.44
C LYS A 63 4.64 -4.03 -15.22
N ALA A 64 4.30 -2.74 -15.21
CA ALA A 64 4.40 -1.90 -14.03
C ALA A 64 3.17 -1.00 -13.91
N THR A 65 2.77 -0.71 -12.67
CA THR A 65 1.67 0.21 -12.39
C THR A 65 1.89 0.96 -11.08
N ALA A 66 1.25 2.10 -10.95
CA ALA A 66 1.03 2.79 -9.69
C ALA A 66 -0.47 2.86 -9.43
N PHE A 67 -0.92 2.54 -8.22
CA PHE A 67 -2.34 2.49 -7.90
C PHE A 67 -2.95 3.88 -7.74
N LEU A 68 -2.24 4.77 -7.02
CA LEU A 68 -2.71 6.11 -6.66
C LEU A 68 -1.72 7.19 -7.09
N HIS A 69 -2.26 8.34 -7.51
CA HIS A 69 -1.48 9.55 -7.65
C HIS A 69 -1.12 10.14 -6.29
N TYR A 70 0.16 10.28 -6.01
CA TYR A 70 0.66 10.98 -4.84
C TYR A 70 0.92 12.45 -5.17
N ALA A 71 0.38 13.35 -4.33
CA ALA A 71 0.78 14.74 -4.28
C ALA A 71 0.98 15.15 -2.82
N LYS A 72 1.81 16.16 -2.60
CA LYS A 72 1.98 16.74 -1.26
C LYS A 72 0.64 17.31 -0.80
N ASP A 73 0.33 17.09 0.48
CA ASP A 73 -0.88 17.61 1.15
C ASP A 73 -2.22 17.06 0.61
N ASN A 74 -2.18 15.97 -0.18
CA ASN A 74 -3.38 15.28 -0.62
C ASN A 74 -3.80 14.15 0.36
N ASP A 75 -4.99 13.59 0.13
CA ASP A 75 -5.55 12.52 0.95
C ASP A 75 -4.71 11.24 0.94
N VAL A 76 -3.99 10.95 -0.14
CA VAL A 76 -3.06 9.80 -0.23
C VAL A 76 -1.91 9.94 0.76
N GLN A 77 -1.44 11.16 1.00
CA GLN A 77 -0.40 11.41 2.02
C GLN A 77 -0.89 11.02 3.42
N LYS A 78 -2.14 11.33 3.77
CA LYS A 78 -2.74 10.96 5.07
C LYS A 78 -2.81 9.43 5.22
N ILE A 79 -3.25 8.72 4.17
CA ILE A 79 -3.30 7.26 4.15
C ILE A 79 -1.91 6.66 4.34
N LEU A 80 -0.91 7.15 3.60
CA LEU A 80 0.47 6.68 3.72
C LEU A 80 1.10 7.00 5.06
N TYR A 81 0.70 8.12 5.68
CA TYR A 81 1.13 8.48 7.02
C TYR A 81 0.55 7.54 8.07
N ALA A 82 -0.76 7.26 8.00
CA ALA A 82 -1.43 6.31 8.88
C ALA A 82 -0.80 4.92 8.77
N LEU A 83 -0.58 4.43 7.55
CA LEU A 83 0.10 3.16 7.27
C LEU A 83 1.53 3.09 7.84
N LYS A 84 2.19 4.21 8.07
CA LYS A 84 3.57 4.24 8.59
C LYS A 84 3.66 4.45 10.09
N TYR A 85 2.71 5.15 10.70
CA TYR A 85 2.91 5.72 12.04
C TYR A 85 1.80 5.41 13.05
N TYR A 86 0.61 5.00 12.62
CA TYR A 86 -0.50 4.71 13.54
C TYR A 86 -0.61 3.23 13.97
N GLY A 87 0.30 2.38 13.51
CA GLY A 87 0.29 0.96 13.88
C GLY A 87 -0.84 0.13 13.26
N ASP A 88 -1.56 0.71 12.30
CA ASP A 88 -2.70 0.06 11.66
C ASP A 88 -2.26 -0.84 10.50
N SER A 89 -1.93 -2.09 10.84
CA SER A 89 -1.55 -3.10 9.85
C SER A 89 -2.70 -3.47 8.92
N ASP A 90 -3.95 -3.43 9.43
CA ASP A 90 -5.14 -3.82 8.69
C ASP A 90 -5.48 -2.83 7.58
N LEU A 91 -5.11 -1.55 7.74
CA LEU A 91 -5.16 -0.56 6.67
C LEU A 91 -4.32 -1.01 5.45
N GLY A 92 -3.14 -1.61 5.69
CA GLY A 92 -2.30 -2.14 4.61
C GLY A 92 -2.96 -3.30 3.87
N ILE A 93 -3.56 -4.24 4.60
CA ILE A 93 -4.31 -5.36 4.03
C ILE A 93 -5.53 -4.84 3.25
N PHE A 94 -6.26 -3.89 3.80
CA PHE A 94 -7.40 -3.26 3.14
C PHE A 94 -7.00 -2.61 1.80
N LEU A 95 -5.93 -1.82 1.79
CA LEU A 95 -5.43 -1.18 0.57
C LEU A 95 -4.94 -2.20 -0.46
N GLY A 96 -4.29 -3.27 -0.02
CA GLY A 96 -3.87 -4.38 -0.89
C GLY A 96 -5.05 -5.08 -1.55
N ARG A 97 -6.10 -5.36 -0.79
CA ARG A 97 -7.36 -5.95 -1.34
C ARG A 97 -8.01 -5.01 -2.35
N LEU A 98 -8.11 -3.74 -2.02
CA LEU A 98 -8.68 -2.73 -2.91
C LEU A 98 -7.91 -2.65 -4.23
N MET A 99 -6.57 -2.61 -4.17
CA MET A 99 -5.70 -2.61 -5.33
C MET A 99 -5.89 -3.88 -6.17
N ALA A 100 -5.89 -5.06 -5.54
CA ALA A 100 -6.08 -6.33 -6.25
C ALA A 100 -7.44 -6.40 -6.96
N THR A 101 -8.52 -6.01 -6.28
CA THR A 101 -9.87 -6.01 -6.84
C THR A 101 -9.96 -5.11 -8.07
N GLU A 102 -9.26 -3.98 -8.08
CA GLU A 102 -9.26 -3.05 -9.22
C GLU A 102 -8.37 -3.54 -10.38
N LEU A 103 -7.21 -4.14 -10.07
CA LEU A 103 -6.26 -4.57 -11.09
C LEU A 103 -6.59 -5.94 -11.72
N GLN A 104 -7.24 -6.83 -10.97
CA GLN A 104 -7.50 -8.21 -11.40
C GLN A 104 -8.29 -8.32 -12.72
N PRO A 105 -9.35 -7.52 -12.97
CA PRO A 105 -10.11 -7.61 -14.21
C PRO A 105 -9.30 -7.29 -15.48
N SER A 106 -8.22 -6.49 -15.37
CA SER A 106 -7.34 -6.15 -16.50
C SER A 106 -6.35 -7.27 -16.88
N GLY A 107 -6.34 -8.39 -16.15
CA GLY A 107 -5.34 -9.44 -16.33
C GLY A 107 -3.94 -9.02 -15.88
N PHE A 108 -3.81 -8.02 -15.02
CA PHE A 108 -2.51 -7.51 -14.53
C PHE A 108 -1.68 -8.61 -13.85
N PHE A 109 -2.35 -9.53 -13.15
CA PHE A 109 -1.70 -10.58 -12.38
C PHE A 109 -1.46 -11.89 -13.18
N GLN A 110 -1.79 -11.93 -14.46
CA GLN A 110 -1.57 -13.13 -15.28
C GLN A 110 -0.07 -13.42 -15.42
N GLY A 111 0.32 -14.68 -15.20
CA GLY A 111 1.71 -15.14 -15.28
C GLY A 111 2.56 -14.74 -14.07
N ILE A 112 1.95 -14.29 -12.96
CA ILE A 112 2.66 -14.01 -11.71
C ILE A 112 2.51 -15.22 -10.78
N ASP A 113 3.64 -15.83 -10.41
CA ASP A 113 3.68 -16.99 -9.52
C ASP A 113 3.76 -16.58 -8.05
N TYR A 114 4.43 -15.45 -7.73
CA TYR A 114 4.68 -15.02 -6.37
C TYR A 114 4.58 -13.50 -6.21
N ILE A 115 4.15 -13.07 -5.03
CA ILE A 115 4.22 -11.67 -4.59
C ILE A 115 5.39 -11.52 -3.63
N VAL A 116 6.33 -10.64 -3.95
CA VAL A 116 7.51 -10.36 -3.11
C VAL A 116 7.40 -8.93 -2.57
N PRO A 117 7.18 -8.75 -1.26
CA PRO A 117 7.12 -7.43 -0.65
C PRO A 117 8.51 -6.80 -0.56
N VAL A 118 8.61 -5.49 -0.80
CA VAL A 118 9.85 -4.76 -0.57
C VAL A 118 10.24 -4.86 0.90
N PRO A 119 11.47 -5.31 1.21
CA PRO A 119 11.89 -5.52 2.59
C PRO A 119 12.07 -4.21 3.35
N LEU A 120 11.77 -4.26 4.64
CA LEU A 120 12.03 -3.18 5.59
C LEU A 120 13.14 -3.63 6.55
N HIS A 121 14.13 -2.75 6.79
CA HIS A 121 15.20 -3.05 7.74
C HIS A 121 14.64 -3.32 9.15
N GLU A 122 15.18 -4.30 9.88
CA GLU A 122 14.70 -4.81 11.17
C GLU A 122 14.49 -3.71 12.24
N ARG A 123 15.38 -2.71 12.31
CA ARG A 123 15.21 -1.56 13.23
C ARG A 123 13.93 -0.77 12.94
N LYS A 124 13.59 -0.58 11.65
CA LYS A 124 12.36 0.11 11.26
C LYS A 124 11.12 -0.77 11.50
N LYS A 125 11.24 -2.07 11.24
CA LYS A 125 10.17 -3.04 11.49
C LYS A 125 9.83 -3.08 12.98
N ARG A 126 10.84 -3.16 13.86
CA ARG A 126 10.65 -3.10 15.33
C ARG A 126 10.00 -1.80 15.80
N LYS A 127 10.44 -0.64 15.28
CA LYS A 127 9.85 0.66 15.62
C LYS A 127 8.40 0.80 15.16
N ARG A 128 8.02 0.17 14.06
CA ARG A 128 6.73 0.30 13.39
C ARG A 128 5.75 -0.80 13.74
N GLY A 129 6.26 -1.95 14.23
CA GLY A 129 5.51 -3.15 14.52
C GLY A 129 5.33 -4.09 13.32
N TYR A 130 5.43 -3.56 12.08
CA TYR A 130 5.22 -4.34 10.85
C TYR A 130 5.91 -3.73 9.63
N ASN A 131 5.98 -4.50 8.54
CA ASN A 131 6.38 -4.04 7.21
C ASN A 131 5.11 -3.72 6.39
N GLN A 132 4.96 -2.47 5.95
CA GLN A 132 3.82 -2.01 5.17
C GLN A 132 3.65 -2.79 3.85
N SER A 133 4.78 -3.08 3.18
CA SER A 133 4.74 -3.84 1.92
C SER A 133 4.26 -5.28 2.13
N GLU A 134 4.57 -5.89 3.30
CA GLU A 134 4.05 -7.22 3.64
C GLU A 134 2.52 -7.18 3.86
N MET A 135 1.99 -6.13 4.47
CA MET A 135 0.54 -5.98 4.69
C MET A 135 -0.19 -5.78 3.36
N LEU A 136 0.34 -4.90 2.49
CA LEU A 136 -0.19 -4.75 1.13
C LEU A 136 -0.16 -6.07 0.36
N ALA A 137 0.97 -6.78 0.38
CA ALA A 137 1.12 -8.09 -0.27
C ALA A 137 0.11 -9.13 0.27
N SER A 138 -0.13 -9.15 1.58
CA SER A 138 -1.15 -10.01 2.19
C SER A 138 -2.56 -9.68 1.69
N GLY A 139 -2.85 -8.40 1.51
CA GLY A 139 -4.12 -7.96 0.92
C GLY A 139 -4.27 -8.37 -0.55
N LEU A 140 -3.21 -8.21 -1.35
CA LEU A 140 -3.16 -8.67 -2.74
C LEU A 140 -3.39 -10.19 -2.83
N ALA A 141 -2.65 -10.96 -2.04
CA ALA A 141 -2.76 -12.42 -2.00
C ALA A 141 -4.17 -12.91 -1.62
N GLY A 142 -4.81 -12.22 -0.69
CA GLY A 142 -6.17 -12.56 -0.26
C GLY A 142 -7.25 -12.42 -1.33
N VAL A 143 -6.98 -11.69 -2.41
CA VAL A 143 -7.89 -11.53 -3.56
C VAL A 143 -7.43 -12.38 -4.76
N THR A 144 -6.13 -12.36 -5.05
CA THR A 144 -5.57 -13.00 -6.24
C THR A 144 -5.29 -14.49 -6.07
N GLY A 145 -5.16 -14.96 -4.83
CA GLY A 145 -4.70 -16.32 -4.51
C GLY A 145 -3.19 -16.52 -4.71
N ILE A 146 -2.44 -15.51 -5.16
CA ILE A 146 -1.00 -15.61 -5.41
C ILE A 146 -0.25 -15.62 -4.07
N PRO A 147 0.63 -16.61 -3.81
CA PRO A 147 1.34 -16.71 -2.54
C PRO A 147 2.36 -15.59 -2.33
N VAL A 148 2.55 -15.20 -1.05
CA VAL A 148 3.51 -14.16 -0.66
C VAL A 148 4.82 -14.78 -0.17
N PHE A 149 5.94 -14.44 -0.81
CA PHE A 149 7.28 -14.82 -0.40
C PHE A 149 7.99 -13.67 0.33
N LYS A 150 7.97 -13.70 1.66
CA LYS A 150 8.44 -12.58 2.52
C LYS A 150 9.96 -12.48 2.65
N HIS A 151 10.67 -13.58 2.43
CA HIS A 151 12.12 -13.69 2.73
C HIS A 151 12.98 -13.87 1.48
N LEU A 152 12.41 -13.66 0.28
CA LEU A 152 13.18 -13.77 -0.96
C LEU A 152 14.19 -12.64 -1.12
N ILE A 153 13.87 -11.46 -0.59
CA ILE A 153 14.76 -10.29 -0.58
C ILE A 153 14.89 -9.81 0.85
N VAL A 154 16.13 -9.51 1.26
CA VAL A 154 16.46 -9.02 2.60
C VAL A 154 17.07 -7.63 2.48
N ARG A 155 16.85 -6.78 3.47
CA ARG A 155 17.46 -5.45 3.56
C ARG A 155 18.40 -5.39 4.75
N ASP A 156 19.70 -5.55 4.50
CA ASP A 156 20.72 -5.60 5.53
C ASP A 156 21.17 -4.20 5.98
N GLN A 157 21.18 -3.23 5.06
CA GLN A 157 21.62 -1.89 5.39
C GLN A 157 20.50 -1.00 5.93
N TYR A 158 20.79 -0.36 7.06
CA TYR A 158 19.89 0.64 7.62
C TYR A 158 20.05 1.98 6.88
N THR A 159 19.00 2.45 6.25
CA THR A 159 18.95 3.80 5.68
C THR A 159 18.01 4.68 6.50
N GLU A 160 18.38 5.93 6.72
CA GLU A 160 17.52 6.90 7.40
C GLU A 160 16.21 7.17 6.65
N THR A 161 15.28 7.87 7.32
CA THR A 161 13.99 8.23 6.73
C THR A 161 14.19 9.21 5.59
N GLN A 162 13.76 8.84 4.39
CA GLN A 162 13.94 9.62 3.16
C GLN A 162 12.84 10.69 2.92
N THR A 163 11.98 10.93 3.90
CA THR A 163 10.79 11.78 3.74
C THR A 163 11.14 13.25 3.42
N ARG A 164 12.33 13.70 3.81
CA ARG A 164 12.82 15.08 3.57
C ARG A 164 13.88 15.19 2.48
N LYS A 165 14.25 14.08 1.83
CA LYS A 165 15.33 14.03 0.84
C LYS A 165 14.80 14.23 -0.58
N GLY A 166 15.55 14.94 -1.42
CA GLY A 166 15.28 15.14 -2.84
C GLY A 166 15.40 13.83 -3.65
N ARG A 167 15.00 13.86 -4.93
CA ARG A 167 15.01 12.68 -5.81
C ARG A 167 16.42 12.11 -5.98
N PHE A 168 17.42 12.95 -6.17
CA PHE A 168 18.83 12.57 -6.34
C PHE A 168 19.41 11.95 -5.04
N GLU A 169 19.18 12.58 -3.89
CA GLU A 169 19.64 12.06 -2.59
C GLU A 169 18.99 10.71 -2.24
N ARG A 170 17.75 10.48 -2.66
CA ARG A 170 17.08 9.17 -2.49
C ARG A 170 17.74 8.09 -3.32
N TRP A 171 18.15 8.42 -4.54
CA TRP A 171 18.85 7.50 -5.44
C TRP A 171 20.21 7.13 -4.86
N MET A 172 21.02 8.09 -4.44
CA MET A 172 22.33 7.85 -3.81
C MET A 172 22.25 6.97 -2.57
N ASN A 173 21.19 7.12 -1.75
CA ASN A 173 21.01 6.31 -0.53
C ASN A 173 20.56 4.85 -0.78
N VAL A 174 20.32 4.46 -2.01
CA VAL A 174 19.85 3.11 -2.37
C VAL A 174 20.84 2.39 -3.29
N GLN A 175 21.89 3.07 -3.73
CA GLN A 175 22.83 2.57 -4.71
C GLN A 175 23.66 1.41 -4.14
N ASP A 176 23.85 1.34 -2.82
CA ASP A 176 24.68 0.34 -2.12
C ASP A 176 23.86 -0.56 -1.16
N VAL A 177 22.56 -0.70 -1.39
CA VAL A 177 21.64 -1.46 -0.50
C VAL A 177 21.21 -2.76 -1.14
#